data_29ddf3ab8452fd1f4ed535d17a030add
#
_entry.id   29ddf3ab8452fd1f4ed535d17a030add
#
_cell.length_a   1.000
_cell.length_b   1.000
_cell.length_c   1.000
_cell.angle_alpha   90.00
_cell.angle_beta   90.00
_cell.angle_gamma   90.00
#
_symmetry.space_group_name_H-M   'P 1'
#
loop_
_entity.id
_entity.type
_entity.pdbx_description
1 polymer ?
#
loop_
_entity_poly.entity_id
_entity_poly.type
_entity_poly.pdbx_seq_one_letter_code
_entity_poly.pdbx_strand_id
1 'polypeptide(L)'
;MGTCKTSLPWYKDKTLLSYQLENWLLFDFIPVVVLGLHNSEKQRECNPGSIVVINDNANDGKTSSILSGLQHVPKDFEMLAISAVDQPRNPKIYRELVKAHKENSALITVPRYQAKIGHPLLFANKMRSHLESIREETWGLRQIIRDFYSQIEQVEFDTTSVILDINTPEIYQKELSNVINREQ
;
A
#
# COMPACT_ATOMS: atom_id res chain seq x y z
N MET A 1 -13.70 -4.19 -13.28
CA MET A 1 -12.92 -5.36 -13.77
C MET A 1 -13.48 -6.67 -13.23
N GLY A 2 -14.47 -7.19 -13.08
CA GLY A 2 -15.02 -8.50 -12.64
C GLY A 2 -14.06 -9.60 -12.14
N THR A 3 -12.75 -9.34 -12.13
CA THR A 3 -11.69 -10.29 -11.77
C THR A 3 -10.99 -9.82 -10.48
N CYS A 4 -10.63 -10.76 -9.61
CA CYS A 4 -9.86 -10.48 -8.41
C CYS A 4 -8.47 -9.90 -8.79
N LYS A 5 -8.18 -8.68 -8.37
CA LYS A 5 -6.95 -7.96 -8.74
C LYS A 5 -5.69 -8.63 -8.19
N THR A 6 -5.78 -9.33 -7.06
CA THR A 6 -4.63 -10.00 -6.41
C THR A 6 -3.91 -10.96 -7.33
N SER A 7 -4.67 -11.74 -8.12
CA SER A 7 -4.14 -12.80 -9.00
C SER A 7 -3.89 -12.33 -10.42
N LEU A 8 -4.01 -11.04 -10.73
CA LEU A 8 -3.68 -10.56 -12.07
C LEU A 8 -2.19 -10.81 -12.36
N PRO A 9 -1.84 -11.46 -13.49
CA PRO A 9 -0.46 -11.61 -13.92
C PRO A 9 0.21 -10.25 -13.99
N TRP A 10 1.46 -10.13 -13.52
CA TRP A 10 2.15 -8.86 -13.52
C TRP A 10 3.50 -8.96 -14.21
N TYR A 11 4.56 -9.25 -13.50
CA TYR A 11 5.91 -9.23 -14.05
C TYR A 11 6.68 -10.49 -13.64
N LYS A 12 7.41 -11.13 -14.59
CA LYS A 12 8.22 -12.35 -14.34
C LYS A 12 7.42 -13.45 -13.63
N ASP A 13 6.29 -13.83 -14.21
CA ASP A 13 5.39 -14.88 -13.70
C ASP A 13 4.81 -14.64 -12.29
N LYS A 14 4.89 -13.40 -11.81
CA LYS A 14 4.30 -12.99 -10.53
C LYS A 14 2.90 -12.46 -10.71
N THR A 15 2.06 -12.66 -9.70
CA THR A 15 0.80 -11.95 -9.59
C THR A 15 1.04 -10.52 -9.09
N LEU A 16 0.06 -9.66 -9.24
CA LEU A 16 0.09 -8.29 -8.74
C LEU A 16 0.35 -8.25 -7.22
N LEU A 17 -0.24 -9.18 -6.47
CA LEU A 17 -0.03 -9.33 -5.04
C LEU A 17 1.41 -9.77 -4.74
N SER A 18 1.87 -10.88 -5.31
CA SER A 18 3.21 -11.41 -5.02
C SER A 18 4.33 -10.44 -5.40
N TYR A 19 4.17 -9.69 -6.50
CA TYR A 19 5.11 -8.64 -6.90
C TYR A 19 5.23 -7.54 -5.83
N GLN A 20 4.11 -7.06 -5.30
CA GLN A 20 4.14 -6.00 -4.29
C GLN A 20 4.71 -6.51 -2.96
N LEU A 21 4.35 -7.73 -2.55
CA LEU A 21 4.86 -8.33 -1.32
C LEU A 21 6.39 -8.48 -1.37
N GLU A 22 6.91 -8.98 -2.48
CA GLU A 22 8.36 -9.12 -2.68
C GLU A 22 9.07 -7.76 -2.59
N ASN A 23 8.49 -6.72 -3.20
CA ASN A 23 9.07 -5.38 -3.11
C ASN A 23 9.11 -4.87 -1.66
N TRP A 24 8.08 -5.11 -0.86
CA TRP A 24 8.10 -4.72 0.56
C TRP A 24 9.12 -5.52 1.37
N LEU A 25 9.23 -6.83 1.12
CA LEU A 25 10.24 -7.69 1.75
C LEU A 25 11.68 -7.25 1.43
N LEU A 26 11.93 -6.71 0.22
CA LEU A 26 13.25 -6.16 -0.16
C LEU A 26 13.66 -4.91 0.65
N PHE A 27 12.73 -4.25 1.32
CA PHE A 27 12.98 -3.10 2.18
C PHE A 27 12.81 -3.44 3.68
N ASP A 28 12.94 -4.71 4.04
CA ASP A 28 12.84 -5.22 5.41
C ASP A 28 11.47 -4.97 6.09
N PHE A 29 10.41 -4.77 5.29
CA PHE A 29 9.05 -4.74 5.83
C PHE A 29 8.52 -6.16 5.99
N ILE A 30 7.72 -6.38 7.03
CA ILE A 30 6.93 -7.60 7.21
C ILE A 30 5.52 -7.30 6.69
N PRO A 31 5.12 -7.82 5.51
CA PRO A 31 3.79 -7.55 4.98
C PRO A 31 2.69 -8.20 5.83
N VAL A 32 1.68 -7.42 6.18
CA VAL A 32 0.42 -7.91 6.74
C VAL A 32 -0.63 -7.82 5.63
N VAL A 33 -0.99 -8.95 5.06
CA VAL A 33 -1.94 -9.05 3.95
C VAL A 33 -3.33 -9.29 4.50
N VAL A 34 -4.23 -8.35 4.28
CA VAL A 34 -5.63 -8.49 4.71
C VAL A 34 -6.50 -8.89 3.53
N LEU A 35 -7.11 -10.04 3.61
CA LEU A 35 -8.03 -10.61 2.62
C LEU A 35 -9.46 -10.63 3.18
N GLY A 36 -10.45 -10.45 2.32
CA GLY A 36 -11.84 -10.73 2.70
C GLY A 36 -12.19 -12.21 2.53
N LEU A 37 -13.34 -12.64 3.04
CA LEU A 37 -13.81 -14.03 2.89
C LEU A 37 -13.91 -14.45 1.43
N HIS A 38 -14.34 -13.53 0.55
CA HIS A 38 -14.54 -13.78 -0.89
C HIS A 38 -13.25 -14.05 -1.68
N ASN A 39 -12.08 -13.76 -1.11
CA ASN A 39 -10.78 -13.99 -1.74
C ASN A 39 -9.76 -14.61 -0.77
N SER A 40 -10.22 -15.27 0.28
CA SER A 40 -9.36 -15.90 1.30
C SER A 40 -8.45 -16.99 0.74
N GLU A 41 -8.83 -17.67 -0.35
CA GLU A 41 -8.01 -18.65 -1.04
C GLU A 41 -6.71 -18.06 -1.60
N LYS A 42 -6.64 -16.72 -1.77
CA LYS A 42 -5.46 -15.98 -2.25
C LYS A 42 -4.32 -15.94 -1.23
N GLN A 43 -4.54 -16.39 -0.01
CA GLN A 43 -3.46 -16.61 0.95
C GLN A 43 -2.32 -17.48 0.39
N ARG A 44 -2.62 -18.39 -0.55
CA ARG A 44 -1.64 -19.24 -1.22
C ARG A 44 -0.70 -18.48 -2.16
N GLU A 45 -1.07 -17.27 -2.55
CA GLU A 45 -0.28 -16.38 -3.43
C GLU A 45 0.62 -15.43 -2.62
N CYS A 46 0.52 -15.44 -1.29
CA CYS A 46 1.33 -14.61 -0.43
C CYS A 46 2.75 -15.17 -0.30
N ASN A 47 3.75 -14.30 -0.39
CA ASN A 47 5.14 -14.69 -0.24
C ASN A 47 5.43 -15.18 1.19
N PRO A 48 6.35 -16.17 1.36
CA PRO A 48 6.86 -16.51 2.68
C PRO A 48 7.41 -15.27 3.40
N GLY A 49 7.14 -15.17 4.71
CA GLY A 49 7.48 -13.98 5.50
C GLY A 49 6.34 -12.96 5.61
N SER A 50 5.22 -13.16 4.91
CA SER A 50 4.01 -12.35 5.08
C SER A 50 3.09 -12.93 6.15
N ILE A 51 2.41 -12.05 6.89
CA ILE A 51 1.31 -12.40 7.81
C ILE A 51 0.01 -12.26 7.02
N VAL A 52 -0.83 -13.30 7.01
CA VAL A 52 -2.13 -13.26 6.34
C VAL A 52 -3.25 -13.17 7.35
N VAL A 53 -4.15 -12.22 7.15
CA VAL A 53 -5.31 -11.94 8.00
C VAL A 53 -6.56 -12.04 7.16
N ILE A 54 -7.56 -12.77 7.63
CA ILE A 54 -8.88 -12.81 7.01
C ILE A 54 -9.80 -11.83 7.75
N ASN A 55 -10.34 -10.87 7.01
CA ASN A 55 -11.28 -9.89 7.54
C ASN A 55 -12.70 -10.29 7.15
N ASP A 56 -13.48 -10.75 8.12
CA ASP A 56 -14.88 -11.14 7.93
C ASP A 56 -15.76 -9.93 7.59
N ASN A 57 -15.34 -8.74 8.02
CA ASN A 57 -16.05 -7.47 7.82
C ASN A 57 -15.48 -6.65 6.64
N ALA A 58 -14.86 -7.29 5.66
CA ALA A 58 -14.24 -6.60 4.51
C ALA A 58 -15.26 -5.79 3.67
N ASN A 59 -16.55 -6.10 3.76
CA ASN A 59 -17.63 -5.37 3.09
C ASN A 59 -17.95 -4.02 3.76
N ASP A 60 -17.50 -3.79 5.00
CA ASP A 60 -17.70 -2.53 5.74
C ASP A 60 -16.74 -1.41 5.30
N GLY A 61 -15.98 -1.65 4.25
CA GLY A 61 -15.08 -0.67 3.64
C GLY A 61 -13.59 -0.90 3.92
N LYS A 62 -12.78 0.00 3.38
CA LYS A 62 -11.31 -0.10 3.49
C LYS A 62 -10.82 0.06 4.92
N THR A 63 -11.50 0.86 5.72
CA THR A 63 -11.14 1.13 7.12
C THR A 63 -11.18 -0.16 7.96
N SER A 64 -12.19 -1.00 7.78
CA SER A 64 -12.31 -2.31 8.43
C SER A 64 -11.07 -3.17 8.18
N SER A 65 -10.59 -3.25 6.92
CA SER A 65 -9.40 -4.02 6.58
C SER A 65 -8.11 -3.43 7.17
N ILE A 66 -7.98 -2.10 7.22
CA ILE A 66 -6.84 -1.45 7.84
C ILE A 66 -6.79 -1.75 9.33
N LEU A 67 -7.91 -1.62 10.03
CA LEU A 67 -8.01 -1.90 11.46
C LEU A 67 -7.72 -3.38 11.77
N SER A 68 -8.24 -4.30 10.97
CA SER A 68 -7.94 -5.73 11.09
C SER A 68 -6.45 -6.01 10.92
N GLY A 69 -5.79 -5.40 9.93
CA GLY A 69 -4.35 -5.52 9.74
C GLY A 69 -3.53 -4.96 10.90
N LEU A 70 -3.92 -3.80 11.43
CA LEU A 70 -3.22 -3.12 12.54
C LEU A 70 -3.16 -3.96 13.82
N GLN A 71 -4.13 -4.85 14.05
CA GLN A 71 -4.12 -5.76 15.19
C GLN A 71 -2.96 -6.75 15.15
N HIS A 72 -2.37 -7.01 13.97
CA HIS A 72 -1.28 -7.94 13.74
C HIS A 72 0.08 -7.22 13.56
N VAL A 73 0.09 -5.89 13.63
CA VAL A 73 1.32 -5.09 13.60
C VAL A 73 1.87 -4.95 15.02
N PRO A 74 3.18 -5.22 15.27
CA PRO A 74 3.81 -4.99 16.58
C PRO A 74 3.53 -3.58 17.10
N LYS A 75 3.43 -3.42 18.44
CA LYS A 75 3.15 -2.10 19.04
C LYS A 75 4.31 -1.12 18.86
N ASP A 76 5.51 -1.61 18.72
CA ASP A 76 6.79 -0.89 18.65
C ASP A 76 7.40 -0.87 17.24
N PHE A 77 6.55 -0.91 16.20
CA PHE A 77 7.07 -0.80 14.84
C PHE A 77 7.80 0.54 14.61
N GLU A 78 8.85 0.53 13.81
CA GLU A 78 9.57 1.74 13.42
C GLU A 78 8.75 2.57 12.41
N MET A 79 8.24 1.89 11.39
CA MET A 79 7.52 2.49 10.27
C MET A 79 6.41 1.54 9.80
N LEU A 80 5.24 2.08 9.49
CA LEU A 80 4.12 1.35 8.90
C LEU A 80 3.83 1.91 7.51
N ALA A 81 3.77 1.04 6.50
CA ALA A 81 3.32 1.39 5.16
C ALA A 81 1.90 0.87 4.92
N ILE A 82 1.02 1.70 4.38
CA ILE A 82 -0.32 1.29 3.95
C ILE A 82 -0.42 1.42 2.43
N SER A 83 -0.70 0.30 1.78
CA SER A 83 -0.80 0.17 0.32
C SER A 83 -2.00 -0.71 -0.06
N ALA A 84 -2.52 -0.54 -1.26
CA ALA A 84 -3.54 -1.41 -1.82
C ALA A 84 -2.97 -2.24 -2.99
N VAL A 85 -3.56 -3.42 -3.22
CA VAL A 85 -3.07 -4.35 -4.25
C VAL A 85 -3.16 -3.78 -5.66
N ASP A 86 -4.08 -2.86 -5.92
CA ASP A 86 -4.25 -2.19 -7.21
C ASP A 86 -3.31 -0.99 -7.42
N GLN A 87 -2.35 -0.81 -6.54
CA GLN A 87 -1.39 0.29 -6.53
C GLN A 87 0.06 -0.19 -6.63
N PRO A 88 0.45 -0.97 -7.65
CA PRO A 88 1.83 -1.43 -7.79
C PRO A 88 2.76 -0.25 -8.08
N ARG A 89 3.91 -0.25 -7.44
CA ARG A 89 4.92 0.80 -7.61
C ARG A 89 6.27 0.19 -7.98
N ASN A 90 7.07 0.98 -8.68
CA ASN A 90 8.46 0.63 -8.91
C ASN A 90 9.25 0.66 -7.59
N PRO A 91 10.17 -0.29 -7.34
CA PRO A 91 11.00 -0.34 -6.13
C PRO A 91 11.71 0.98 -5.78
N LYS A 92 12.06 1.80 -6.79
CA LYS A 92 12.65 3.12 -6.55
C LYS A 92 11.74 4.05 -5.74
N ILE A 93 10.42 3.97 -5.94
CA ILE A 93 9.45 4.79 -5.20
C ILE A 93 9.48 4.41 -3.72
N TYR A 94 9.45 3.12 -3.41
CA TYR A 94 9.55 2.64 -2.02
C TYR A 94 10.85 3.11 -1.37
N ARG A 95 11.98 2.98 -2.07
CA ARG A 95 13.30 3.40 -1.57
C ARG A 95 13.33 4.88 -1.20
N GLU A 96 12.88 5.75 -2.10
CA GLU A 96 12.89 7.20 -1.86
C GLU A 96 11.96 7.59 -0.71
N LEU A 97 10.78 6.97 -0.60
CA LEU A 97 9.86 7.21 0.50
C LEU A 97 10.42 6.77 1.84
N VAL A 98 10.96 5.55 1.93
CA VAL A 98 11.57 5.01 3.16
C VAL A 98 12.76 5.88 3.58
N LYS A 99 13.60 6.29 2.63
CA LYS A 99 14.73 7.18 2.88
C LYS A 99 14.25 8.52 3.45
N ALA A 100 13.33 9.20 2.78
CA ALA A 100 12.82 10.49 3.22
C ALA A 100 12.16 10.41 4.61
N HIS A 101 11.39 9.34 4.86
CA HIS A 101 10.75 9.12 6.16
C HIS A 101 11.75 9.04 7.31
N LYS A 102 12.85 8.28 7.11
CA LYS A 102 13.90 8.09 8.11
C LYS A 102 14.74 9.36 8.31
N GLU A 103 15.20 9.98 7.23
CA GLU A 103 16.07 11.16 7.28
C GLU A 103 15.39 12.36 7.94
N ASN A 104 14.10 12.57 7.70
CA ASN A 104 13.33 13.68 8.23
C ASN A 104 12.61 13.35 9.54
N SER A 105 12.73 12.12 10.06
CA SER A 105 11.98 11.64 11.24
C SER A 105 10.49 11.98 11.14
N ALA A 106 9.92 11.81 9.94
CA ALA A 106 8.59 12.28 9.58
C ALA A 106 7.50 11.49 10.30
N LEU A 107 6.40 12.16 10.68
CA LEU A 107 5.21 11.48 11.21
C LEU A 107 4.46 10.72 10.11
N ILE A 108 4.34 11.35 8.94
CA ILE A 108 3.68 10.81 7.76
C ILE A 108 4.54 11.17 6.55
N THR A 109 4.77 10.21 5.67
CA THR A 109 5.43 10.46 4.37
C THR A 109 4.54 9.96 3.25
N VAL A 110 4.40 10.77 2.20
CA VAL A 110 3.56 10.46 1.05
C VAL A 110 4.29 10.77 -0.26
N PRO A 111 4.10 9.98 -1.32
CA PRO A 111 4.53 10.38 -2.64
C PRO A 111 3.57 11.42 -3.21
N ARG A 112 4.11 12.32 -4.04
CA ARG A 112 3.33 13.38 -4.69
C ARG A 112 3.67 13.46 -6.17
N TYR A 113 2.67 13.77 -6.97
CA TYR A 113 2.81 14.12 -8.38
C TYR A 113 1.87 15.27 -8.70
N GLN A 114 2.39 16.41 -9.16
CA GLN A 114 1.61 17.60 -9.57
C GLN A 114 0.51 17.96 -8.55
N ALA A 115 0.88 18.17 -7.30
CA ALA A 115 -0.01 18.53 -6.19
C ALA A 115 -0.98 17.40 -5.73
N LYS A 116 -0.96 16.20 -6.33
CA LYS A 116 -1.77 15.08 -5.92
C LYS A 116 -0.97 14.13 -5.04
N ILE A 117 -1.50 13.80 -3.86
CA ILE A 117 -0.95 12.78 -2.98
C ILE A 117 -1.24 11.41 -3.58
N GLY A 118 -0.21 10.57 -3.63
CA GLY A 118 -0.28 9.19 -4.10
C GLY A 118 -0.12 8.18 -2.97
N HIS A 119 0.25 6.97 -3.34
CA HIS A 119 0.47 5.83 -2.45
C HIS A 119 1.81 5.15 -2.75
N PRO A 120 2.39 4.41 -1.78
CA PRO A 120 1.91 4.11 -0.42
C PRO A 120 1.98 5.31 0.53
N LEU A 121 1.26 5.22 1.65
CA LEU A 121 1.37 6.15 2.77
C LEU A 121 2.25 5.50 3.84
N LEU A 122 3.24 6.24 4.34
CA LEU A 122 4.12 5.79 5.42
C LEU A 122 3.81 6.57 6.70
N PHE A 123 3.80 5.86 7.82
CA PHE A 123 3.46 6.39 9.13
C PHE A 123 4.50 5.99 10.16
N ALA A 124 4.95 6.93 10.97
CA ALA A 124 5.74 6.64 12.16
C ALA A 124 4.87 5.98 13.26
N ASN A 125 5.50 5.28 14.20
CA ASN A 125 4.80 4.64 15.32
C ASN A 125 3.93 5.62 16.13
N LYS A 126 4.35 6.87 16.27
CA LYS A 126 3.58 7.94 16.93
C LYS A 126 2.18 8.15 16.35
N MET A 127 1.95 7.73 15.10
CA MET A 127 0.64 7.82 14.46
C MET A 127 -0.30 6.64 14.77
N ARG A 128 0.17 5.63 15.52
CA ARG A 128 -0.58 4.41 15.78
C ARG A 128 -1.97 4.67 16.37
N SER A 129 -2.07 5.49 17.41
CA SER A 129 -3.35 5.80 18.05
C SER A 129 -4.35 6.47 17.10
N HIS A 130 -3.85 7.33 16.21
CA HIS A 130 -4.67 7.96 15.17
C HIS A 130 -5.14 6.93 14.13
N LEU A 131 -4.27 6.00 13.73
CA LEU A 131 -4.60 4.92 12.81
C LEU A 131 -5.63 3.94 13.42
N GLU A 132 -5.52 3.62 14.70
CA GLU A 132 -6.46 2.76 15.42
C GLU A 132 -7.84 3.42 15.63
N SER A 133 -7.92 4.75 15.52
CA SER A 133 -9.15 5.53 15.71
C SER A 133 -9.88 5.88 14.41
N ILE A 134 -9.36 5.49 13.23
CA ILE A 134 -10.02 5.78 11.95
C ILE A 134 -11.40 5.12 11.88
N ARG A 135 -12.34 5.80 11.21
CA ARG A 135 -13.68 5.30 10.95
C ARG A 135 -14.07 5.56 9.50
N GLU A 136 -14.85 4.66 8.92
CA GLU A 136 -15.29 4.79 7.53
C GLU A 136 -16.16 6.04 7.35
N GLU A 137 -17.02 6.37 8.30
CA GLU A 137 -17.92 7.52 8.29
C GLU A 137 -17.16 8.86 8.30
N THR A 138 -15.93 8.87 8.84
CA THR A 138 -15.05 10.04 8.87
C THR A 138 -13.95 10.00 7.81
N TRP A 139 -14.16 9.27 6.70
CA TRP A 139 -13.25 9.20 5.55
C TRP A 139 -11.95 8.41 5.79
N GLY A 140 -11.86 7.65 6.88
CA GLY A 140 -10.74 6.76 7.17
C GLY A 140 -9.38 7.47 7.14
N LEU A 141 -8.42 6.95 6.38
CA LEU A 141 -7.08 7.56 6.27
C LEU A 141 -7.08 8.99 5.71
N ARG A 142 -8.07 9.36 4.90
CA ARG A 142 -8.14 10.73 4.34
C ARG A 142 -8.33 11.78 5.43
N GLN A 143 -8.99 11.41 6.55
CA GLN A 143 -9.11 12.30 7.70
C GLN A 143 -7.74 12.59 8.30
N ILE A 144 -6.93 11.54 8.53
CA ILE A 144 -5.56 11.70 9.06
C ILE A 144 -4.72 12.59 8.14
N ILE A 145 -4.75 12.33 6.83
CA ILE A 145 -4.00 13.14 5.86
C ILE A 145 -4.42 14.61 5.91
N ARG A 146 -5.69 14.91 6.11
CA ARG A 146 -6.19 16.28 6.23
C ARG A 146 -5.75 16.93 7.54
N ASP A 147 -5.92 16.23 8.66
CA ASP A 147 -5.64 16.77 10.00
C ASP A 147 -4.14 17.04 10.22
N PHE A 148 -3.29 16.24 9.60
CA PHE A 148 -1.83 16.36 9.69
C PHE A 148 -1.16 16.95 8.46
N TYR A 149 -1.91 17.57 7.54
CA TYR A 149 -1.40 18.00 6.23
C TYR A 149 -0.13 18.86 6.30
N SER A 150 -0.03 19.77 7.26
CA SER A 150 1.15 20.64 7.48
C SER A 150 2.38 19.90 8.04
N GLN A 151 2.22 18.65 8.50
CA GLN A 151 3.27 17.83 9.10
C GLN A 151 3.62 16.63 8.22
N ILE A 152 3.09 16.59 7.00
CA ILE A 152 3.37 15.52 6.04
C ILE A 152 4.65 15.83 5.27
N GLU A 153 5.59 14.91 5.31
CA GLU A 153 6.71 14.88 4.38
C GLU A 153 6.21 14.45 3.00
N GLN A 154 6.31 15.33 2.01
CA GLN A 154 5.83 15.10 0.65
C GLN A 154 7.03 14.90 -0.27
N VAL A 155 7.19 13.70 -0.79
CA VAL A 155 8.25 13.35 -1.75
C VAL A 155 7.71 13.52 -3.16
N GLU A 156 8.22 14.51 -3.89
CA GLU A 156 7.78 14.80 -5.27
C GLU A 156 8.41 13.79 -6.25
N PHE A 157 7.61 13.29 -7.18
CA PHE A 157 8.01 12.38 -8.25
C PHE A 157 7.57 12.90 -9.61
N ASP A 158 8.41 12.72 -10.62
CA ASP A 158 8.11 13.08 -12.03
C ASP A 158 7.37 11.94 -12.76
N THR A 159 6.53 11.19 -12.06
CA THR A 159 5.80 10.06 -12.65
C THR A 159 4.39 9.95 -12.10
N THR A 160 3.42 9.74 -13.00
CA THR A 160 2.03 9.45 -12.65
C THR A 160 1.87 8.13 -11.91
N SER A 161 2.87 7.25 -11.93
CA SER A 161 2.77 5.93 -11.32
C SER A 161 2.46 5.99 -9.82
N VAL A 162 2.86 7.06 -9.10
CA VAL A 162 2.59 7.24 -7.66
C VAL A 162 1.12 7.48 -7.33
N ILE A 163 0.33 7.96 -8.30
CA ILE A 163 -1.12 8.22 -8.15
C ILE A 163 -1.98 7.23 -8.95
N LEU A 164 -1.35 6.22 -9.55
CA LEU A 164 -2.02 5.26 -10.40
C LEU A 164 -2.74 4.20 -9.58
N ASP A 165 -3.99 3.91 -9.97
CA ASP A 165 -4.77 2.77 -9.49
C ASP A 165 -5.20 1.91 -10.68
N ILE A 166 -4.95 0.61 -10.62
CA ILE A 166 -5.36 -0.35 -11.66
C ILE A 166 -6.85 -0.69 -11.47
N ASN A 167 -7.72 0.14 -12.05
CA ASN A 167 -9.17 0.01 -11.90
C ASN A 167 -9.87 -0.51 -13.17
N THR A 168 -9.22 -0.46 -14.34
CA THR A 168 -9.79 -0.94 -15.61
C THR A 168 -8.82 -1.86 -16.34
N PRO A 169 -9.32 -2.73 -17.25
CA PRO A 169 -8.48 -3.59 -18.08
C PRO A 169 -7.47 -2.80 -18.94
N GLU A 170 -7.86 -1.64 -19.44
CA GLU A 170 -7.03 -0.78 -20.29
C GLU A 170 -5.84 -0.22 -19.51
N ILE A 171 -6.08 0.26 -18.28
CA ILE A 171 -5.02 0.74 -17.37
C ILE A 171 -4.08 -0.42 -17.05
N TYR A 172 -4.62 -1.60 -16.74
CA TYR A 172 -3.83 -2.79 -16.45
C TYR A 172 -2.90 -3.15 -17.61
N GLN A 173 -3.42 -3.26 -18.83
CA GLN A 173 -2.62 -3.62 -20.01
C GLN A 173 -1.52 -2.59 -20.28
N LYS A 174 -1.85 -1.31 -20.20
CA LYS A 174 -0.89 -0.22 -20.38
C LYS A 174 0.25 -0.29 -19.36
N GLU A 175 -0.08 -0.47 -18.09
CA GLU A 175 0.94 -0.47 -17.03
C GLU A 175 1.78 -1.76 -17.05
N LEU A 176 1.18 -2.90 -17.38
CA LEU A 176 1.92 -4.14 -17.58
C LEU A 176 2.96 -3.98 -18.70
N SER A 177 2.59 -3.39 -19.84
CA SER A 177 3.52 -3.10 -20.92
C SER A 177 4.63 -2.14 -20.50
N ASN A 178 4.31 -1.11 -19.69
CA ASN A 178 5.29 -0.17 -19.17
C ASN A 178 6.33 -0.84 -18.23
N VAL A 179 5.90 -1.79 -17.42
CA VAL A 179 6.80 -2.53 -16.51
C VAL A 179 7.75 -3.41 -17.33
N ILE A 180 7.24 -4.14 -18.31
CA ILE A 180 8.05 -5.01 -19.18
C ILE A 180 9.12 -4.19 -19.93
N ASN A 181 8.76 -3.04 -20.50
CA ASN A 181 9.66 -2.21 -21.31
C ASN A 181 10.73 -1.46 -20.49
N ARG A 182 10.52 -1.24 -19.19
CA ARG A 182 11.51 -0.53 -18.34
C ARG A 182 12.65 -1.42 -17.84
N GLU A 183 12.51 -2.72 -17.97
CA GLU A 183 13.49 -3.69 -17.46
C GLU A 183 14.16 -4.50 -18.58
N GLN A 184 13.91 -4.14 -19.83
CA GLN A 184 14.72 -4.52 -21.00
C GLN A 184 15.80 -3.49 -21.24
#